data_ba33a42e93a05f595bdd0c6bb195810b
#
_entry.id   ba33a42e93a05f595bdd0c6bb195810b
#
_cell.length_a   1.000
_cell.length_b   1.000
_cell.length_c   1.000
_cell.angle_alpha   90.00
_cell.angle_beta   90.00
_cell.angle_gamma   90.00
#
_symmetry.space_group_name_H-M   'P 1'
#
loop_
_entity.id
_entity.type
_entity.pdbx_description
1 polymer ?
#
loop_
_entity_poly.entity_id
_entity_poly.type
_entity_poly.pdbx_seq_one_letter_code
_entity_poly.pdbx_strand_id
1 'polypeptide(L)'
;LKIGVGSNFTLTGTIFPDFGQVEADPANLNLSAFETFFEERRPFFLEGTDIFQFGKTRSFSSGGSNLFYSRRIGRKPRGYINEENTQFEDYPSQTDIISALKFSGKTKSGFSIGILDAITREEKAAYIDSLGNEKTQPIEPYSNSLVLRLKKDMKDGKVILGSFMTHKANNLSTAYLDSSFLKDALVLGADFEYALPDPSWILSGFAASSSIRGDSKVITQIQKSSSHYFQRPEDDIDVDSSLTSLNGVGSEISLTKISGKNLKGSLTFRQTSPGYDINELGYMRSANNKKLNSSINYEDFVPKKYWQVISLNFGTWQDWDYSWDYASSGINSDMWVRFHNWHTISFELGNSFGGIRRNLTRGG
;
A
#
# COMPACT_ATOMS: atom_id res chain seq x y z
N LEU A 1 23.92 5.50 12.97
CA LEU A 1 24.43 4.43 13.82
C LEU A 1 23.94 3.09 13.30
N LYS A 2 24.85 2.08 13.21
CA LYS A 2 24.50 0.70 12.89
C LYS A 2 25.29 -0.24 13.77
N ILE A 3 24.58 -1.14 14.48
CA ILE A 3 25.16 -2.06 15.46
C ILE A 3 24.62 -3.46 15.18
N GLY A 4 25.52 -4.44 15.08
CA GLY A 4 25.16 -5.85 15.09
C GLY A 4 24.77 -6.31 16.50
N VAL A 5 23.62 -6.96 16.63
CA VAL A 5 23.13 -7.54 17.89
C VAL A 5 23.18 -9.07 17.78
N GLY A 6 24.21 -9.64 18.36
CA GLY A 6 24.55 -11.04 18.12
C GLY A 6 24.94 -11.28 16.65
N SER A 7 24.73 -12.49 16.15
CA SER A 7 25.10 -12.86 14.77
C SER A 7 24.01 -12.61 13.74
N ASN A 8 22.80 -12.27 14.14
CA ASN A 8 21.61 -12.41 13.32
C ASN A 8 20.71 -11.18 13.29
N PHE A 9 20.97 -10.18 14.12
CA PHE A 9 20.16 -8.97 14.21
C PHE A 9 21.01 -7.73 14.01
N THR A 10 20.36 -6.69 13.50
CA THR A 10 20.95 -5.36 13.31
C THR A 10 20.02 -4.31 13.92
N LEU A 11 20.60 -3.42 14.71
CA LEU A 11 19.98 -2.19 15.16
C LEU A 11 20.56 -1.03 14.34
N THR A 12 19.71 -0.32 13.62
CA THR A 12 20.09 0.88 12.86
C THR A 12 19.33 2.08 13.43
N GLY A 13 20.02 3.16 13.71
CA GLY A 13 19.41 4.39 14.22
C GLY A 13 19.92 5.61 13.48
N THR A 14 19.05 6.60 13.33
CA THR A 14 19.38 7.91 12.78
C THR A 14 18.72 9.01 13.59
N ILE A 15 19.37 10.16 13.68
CA ILE A 15 18.87 11.37 14.35
C ILE A 15 19.07 12.50 13.35
N PHE A 16 18.00 13.28 13.09
CA PHE A 16 17.96 14.35 12.10
C PHE A 16 18.61 13.96 10.76
N PRO A 17 18.13 12.86 10.13
CA PRO A 17 18.73 12.40 8.90
C PRO A 17 18.54 13.44 7.79
N ASP A 18 19.63 13.80 7.14
CA ASP A 18 19.59 14.55 5.89
C ASP A 18 19.51 13.58 4.71
N PHE A 19 18.44 13.68 3.94
CA PHE A 19 18.23 12.93 2.70
C PHE A 19 18.44 13.79 1.45
N GLY A 20 19.07 14.95 1.57
CA GLY A 20 19.32 15.88 0.45
C GLY A 20 20.14 15.29 -0.70
N GLN A 21 20.87 14.20 -0.46
CA GLN A 21 21.61 13.47 -1.51
C GLN A 21 20.76 12.38 -2.23
N VAL A 22 19.52 12.16 -1.80
CA VAL A 22 18.63 11.21 -2.46
C VAL A 22 18.07 11.87 -3.71
N GLU A 23 18.15 11.16 -4.83
CA GLU A 23 17.59 11.62 -6.10
C GLU A 23 16.11 12.01 -5.93
N ALA A 24 15.77 13.22 -6.37
CA ALA A 24 14.41 13.72 -6.31
C ALA A 24 13.45 12.82 -7.11
N ASP A 25 12.21 12.75 -6.67
CA ASP A 25 11.17 12.06 -7.44
C ASP A 25 10.98 12.76 -8.79
N PRO A 26 10.72 12.02 -9.86
CA PRO A 26 10.46 12.63 -11.16
C PRO A 26 9.26 13.58 -11.08
N ALA A 27 9.41 14.76 -11.67
CA ALA A 27 8.31 15.71 -11.78
C ALA A 27 7.16 15.07 -12.57
N ASN A 28 6.08 14.74 -11.88
CA ASN A 28 4.89 14.14 -12.47
C ASN A 28 3.66 14.98 -12.15
N LEU A 29 3.02 15.50 -13.19
CA LEU A 29 1.73 16.19 -13.06
C LEU A 29 0.63 15.14 -12.87
N ASN A 30 0.23 14.90 -11.63
CA ASN A 30 -0.85 13.97 -11.32
C ASN A 30 -2.21 14.66 -11.50
N LEU A 31 -2.88 14.40 -12.61
CA LEU A 31 -4.25 14.86 -12.89
C LEU A 31 -5.33 13.90 -12.38
N SER A 32 -4.94 12.79 -11.73
CA SER A 32 -5.90 11.83 -11.18
C SER A 32 -6.33 12.22 -9.76
N ALA A 33 -7.47 11.68 -9.32
CA ALA A 33 -7.94 11.85 -7.94
C ALA A 33 -7.19 10.96 -6.92
N PHE A 34 -6.16 10.22 -7.35
CA PHE A 34 -5.43 9.25 -6.54
C PHE A 34 -3.98 9.67 -6.39
N GLU A 35 -3.41 9.36 -5.23
CA GLU A 35 -1.99 9.58 -4.95
C GLU A 35 -1.09 8.74 -5.88
N THR A 36 -0.01 9.35 -6.36
CA THR A 36 1.03 8.64 -7.11
C THR A 36 1.90 7.83 -6.15
N PHE A 37 2.13 6.58 -6.46
CA PHE A 37 3.06 5.73 -5.72
C PHE A 37 4.48 5.97 -6.22
N PHE A 38 5.40 6.27 -5.29
CA PHE A 38 6.84 6.38 -5.55
C PHE A 38 7.59 5.31 -4.77
N GLU A 39 8.58 4.72 -5.40
CA GLU A 39 9.48 3.79 -4.72
C GLU A 39 10.33 4.49 -3.66
N GLU A 40 10.65 3.76 -2.57
CA GLU A 40 11.54 4.27 -1.54
C GLU A 40 12.98 4.36 -2.07
N ARG A 41 13.67 5.46 -1.79
CA ARG A 41 15.05 5.71 -2.21
C ARG A 41 15.98 6.00 -1.04
N ARG A 42 15.45 6.30 0.14
CA ARG A 42 16.24 6.65 1.33
C ARG A 42 16.92 5.41 1.91
N PRO A 43 18.27 5.38 2.03
CA PRO A 43 19.01 4.18 2.42
C PRO A 43 18.56 3.56 3.75
N PHE A 44 18.23 4.39 4.74
CA PHE A 44 17.72 3.93 6.02
C PHE A 44 16.48 3.04 5.89
N PHE A 45 15.55 3.40 5.03
CA PHE A 45 14.29 2.66 4.83
C PHE A 45 14.45 1.49 3.84
N LEU A 46 15.41 1.53 2.93
CA LEU A 46 15.68 0.45 1.97
C LEU A 46 16.31 -0.78 2.63
N GLU A 47 17.21 -0.56 3.58
CA GLU A 47 17.94 -1.67 4.20
C GLU A 47 17.00 -2.56 5.02
N GLY A 48 16.99 -3.88 4.75
CA GLY A 48 16.16 -4.86 5.46
C GLY A 48 14.66 -4.77 5.19
N THR A 49 14.24 -4.12 4.10
CA THR A 49 12.81 -3.98 3.72
C THR A 49 12.10 -5.32 3.55
N ASP A 50 12.80 -6.39 3.15
CA ASP A 50 12.23 -7.72 2.95
C ASP A 50 11.54 -8.27 4.20
N ILE A 51 12.01 -7.88 5.39
CA ILE A 51 11.39 -8.28 6.65
C ILE A 51 10.01 -7.61 6.80
N PHE A 52 9.86 -6.35 6.38
CA PHE A 52 8.63 -5.57 6.53
C PHE A 52 7.60 -5.80 5.42
N GLN A 53 7.87 -6.68 4.46
CA GLN A 53 6.89 -7.05 3.44
C GLN A 53 5.74 -7.85 4.06
N PHE A 54 4.49 -7.50 3.69
CA PHE A 54 3.28 -8.15 4.16
C PHE A 54 2.42 -8.59 2.98
N GLY A 55 1.81 -9.79 3.08
CA GLY A 55 0.91 -10.32 2.06
C GLY A 55 1.55 -10.55 0.70
N LYS A 56 2.86 -10.29 0.55
CA LYS A 56 3.61 -10.64 -0.66
C LYS A 56 3.94 -12.12 -0.62
N THR A 57 3.30 -12.83 -1.49
CA THR A 57 3.56 -14.24 -1.74
C THR A 57 4.45 -14.40 -2.95
N ARG A 58 4.99 -15.59 -3.16
CA ARG A 58 5.70 -15.97 -4.40
C ARG A 58 4.79 -15.91 -5.62
N SER A 59 3.53 -15.60 -5.43
CA SER A 59 2.53 -15.40 -6.48
C SER A 59 2.78 -14.09 -7.22
N PHE A 60 2.57 -14.10 -8.53
CA PHE A 60 2.63 -12.94 -9.42
C PHE A 60 1.48 -11.92 -9.21
N SER A 61 0.72 -12.00 -8.14
CA SER A 61 -0.34 -11.06 -7.85
C SER A 61 0.22 -9.65 -7.63
N SER A 62 0.07 -8.80 -8.62
CA SER A 62 0.59 -7.43 -8.70
C SER A 62 -0.14 -6.41 -7.83
N GLY A 63 -0.77 -6.83 -6.75
CA GLY A 63 -1.64 -5.96 -5.97
C GLY A 63 -1.61 -6.19 -4.46
N GLY A 64 -0.51 -6.64 -3.88
CA GLY A 64 -0.40 -6.80 -2.43
C GLY A 64 -0.82 -5.54 -1.67
N SER A 65 -1.51 -5.70 -0.54
CA SER A 65 -1.81 -4.58 0.35
C SER A 65 -0.50 -4.06 0.93
N ASN A 66 -0.15 -2.83 0.62
CA ASN A 66 1.05 -2.19 1.16
C ASN A 66 0.71 -1.61 2.54
N LEU A 67 0.65 -2.47 3.59
CA LEU A 67 0.37 -2.02 4.95
C LEU A 67 1.42 -1.05 5.49
N PHE A 68 2.63 -1.09 4.96
CA PHE A 68 3.68 -0.13 5.26
C PHE A 68 4.28 0.46 3.99
N TYR A 69 4.20 1.77 3.89
CA TYR A 69 4.78 2.60 2.85
C TYR A 69 5.67 3.64 3.51
N SER A 70 6.97 3.39 3.55
CA SER A 70 7.95 4.18 4.30
C SER A 70 7.99 5.66 3.91
N ARG A 71 7.59 5.99 2.67
CA ARG A 71 7.45 7.37 2.18
C ARG A 71 6.41 8.20 2.94
N ARG A 72 5.55 7.57 3.77
CA ARG A 72 4.64 8.27 4.69
C ARG A 72 5.38 8.99 5.81
N ILE A 73 6.57 8.48 6.18
CA ILE A 73 7.42 9.06 7.23
C ILE A 73 8.28 10.15 6.58
N GLY A 74 8.16 11.38 7.06
CA GLY A 74 8.90 12.51 6.51
C GLY A 74 8.38 13.04 5.16
N ARG A 75 7.10 12.76 4.81
CA ARG A 75 6.47 13.29 3.59
C ARG A 75 6.29 14.80 3.65
N LYS A 76 5.96 15.39 2.52
CA LYS A 76 5.54 16.80 2.45
C LYS A 76 4.35 17.03 3.40
N PRO A 77 4.35 18.12 4.19
CA PRO A 77 3.20 18.50 5.02
C PRO A 77 1.89 18.56 4.25
N ARG A 78 0.79 18.15 4.88
CA ARG A 78 -0.52 18.02 4.23
C ARG A 78 -1.44 19.20 4.50
N GLY A 79 -1.19 19.91 5.58
CA GLY A 79 -1.99 21.07 5.96
C GLY A 79 -1.69 22.29 5.10
N TYR A 80 -2.53 23.26 5.24
CA TYR A 80 -2.43 24.54 4.55
C TYR A 80 -2.81 25.68 5.50
N ILE A 81 -2.39 26.90 5.17
CA ILE A 81 -2.77 28.11 5.89
C ILE A 81 -4.26 28.34 5.66
N ASN A 82 -5.03 28.46 6.74
CA ASN A 82 -6.48 28.65 6.69
C ASN A 82 -6.92 30.11 6.89
N GLU A 83 -6.00 31.06 6.89
CA GLU A 83 -6.28 32.51 6.93
C GLU A 83 -6.53 33.03 5.51
N GLU A 84 -7.60 33.80 5.34
CA GLU A 84 -7.92 34.42 4.04
C GLU A 84 -7.07 35.68 3.80
N ASN A 85 -6.79 35.96 2.52
CA ASN A 85 -6.06 37.15 2.06
C ASN A 85 -4.62 37.26 2.57
N THR A 86 -3.89 36.17 2.64
CA THR A 86 -2.45 36.16 2.89
C THR A 86 -1.69 36.77 1.72
N GLN A 87 -0.63 37.57 2.02
CA GLN A 87 0.19 38.25 0.99
C GLN A 87 1.36 37.38 0.52
N PHE A 88 1.91 36.55 1.41
CA PHE A 88 3.04 35.67 1.15
C PHE A 88 2.89 34.39 1.98
N GLU A 89 3.25 33.25 1.40
CA GLU A 89 3.20 31.96 2.07
C GLU A 89 4.47 31.17 1.79
N ASP A 90 5.06 30.61 2.85
CA ASP A 90 6.24 29.73 2.78
C ASP A 90 5.94 28.40 3.47
N TYR A 91 6.03 27.31 2.70
CA TYR A 91 5.73 25.97 3.14
C TYR A 91 6.98 25.09 3.15
N PRO A 92 7.26 24.36 4.24
CA PRO A 92 8.33 23.37 4.23
C PRO A 92 8.07 22.29 3.17
N SER A 93 9.13 21.92 2.48
CA SER A 93 9.07 20.93 1.39
C SER A 93 8.91 19.49 1.88
N GLN A 94 9.28 19.22 3.15
CA GLN A 94 9.21 17.91 3.79
C GLN A 94 9.00 18.07 5.29
N THR A 95 8.57 17.01 5.95
CA THR A 95 8.48 16.92 7.42
C THR A 95 9.78 16.36 7.97
N ASP A 96 10.39 17.04 8.93
CA ASP A 96 11.65 16.64 9.55
C ASP A 96 11.48 15.36 10.37
N ILE A 97 12.34 14.38 10.13
CA ILE A 97 12.45 13.19 10.98
C ILE A 97 13.41 13.54 12.13
N ILE A 98 12.90 13.58 13.36
CA ILE A 98 13.74 13.82 14.55
C ILE A 98 14.65 12.63 14.80
N SER A 99 14.04 11.44 14.81
CA SER A 99 14.77 10.18 15.01
C SER A 99 14.04 9.02 14.34
N ALA A 100 14.81 8.02 13.93
CA ALA A 100 14.27 6.75 13.53
C ALA A 100 15.17 5.61 14.00
N LEU A 101 14.55 4.55 14.52
CA LEU A 101 15.20 3.33 14.97
C LEU A 101 14.63 2.15 14.20
N LYS A 102 15.49 1.23 13.76
CA LYS A 102 15.10 0.01 13.11
C LYS A 102 15.88 -1.17 13.67
N PHE A 103 15.16 -2.14 14.20
CA PHE A 103 15.70 -3.42 14.65
C PHE A 103 15.18 -4.52 13.74
N SER A 104 16.06 -5.28 13.13
CA SER A 104 15.67 -6.33 12.19
C SER A 104 16.63 -7.50 12.18
N GLY A 105 16.11 -8.70 11.91
CA GLY A 105 16.93 -9.89 11.79
C GLY A 105 16.11 -11.17 11.70
N LYS A 106 16.82 -12.30 11.49
CA LYS A 106 16.23 -13.64 11.40
C LYS A 106 17.03 -14.61 12.24
N THR A 107 16.38 -15.33 13.16
CA THR A 107 17.00 -16.39 13.97
C THR A 107 17.28 -17.63 13.13
N LYS A 108 18.20 -18.47 13.61
CA LYS A 108 18.47 -19.80 13.00
C LYS A 108 17.23 -20.71 13.03
N SER A 109 16.32 -20.51 13.98
CA SER A 109 15.07 -21.27 14.10
C SER A 109 13.96 -20.77 13.15
N GLY A 110 14.24 -19.79 12.27
CA GLY A 110 13.31 -19.29 11.26
C GLY A 110 12.37 -18.16 11.72
N PHE A 111 12.58 -17.56 12.90
CA PHE A 111 11.87 -16.33 13.27
C PHE A 111 12.54 -15.11 12.64
N SER A 112 11.78 -14.29 11.93
CA SER A 112 12.18 -12.95 11.50
C SER A 112 11.43 -11.92 12.32
N ILE A 113 12.14 -10.90 12.78
CA ILE A 113 11.60 -9.80 13.59
C ILE A 113 12.01 -8.51 12.91
N GLY A 114 11.05 -7.62 12.71
CA GLY A 114 11.25 -6.25 12.26
C GLY A 114 10.51 -5.29 13.18
N ILE A 115 11.20 -4.30 13.69
CA ILE A 115 10.64 -3.18 14.47
C ILE A 115 11.20 -1.92 13.85
N LEU A 116 10.33 -0.97 13.52
CA LEU A 116 10.72 0.37 13.09
C LEU A 116 9.89 1.37 13.87
N ASP A 117 10.56 2.33 14.47
CA ASP A 117 9.94 3.46 15.16
C ASP A 117 10.54 4.75 14.63
N ALA A 118 9.70 5.72 14.28
CA ALA A 118 10.14 7.01 13.77
C ALA A 118 9.30 8.14 14.35
N ILE A 119 10.00 9.21 14.73
CA ILE A 119 9.41 10.42 15.26
C ILE A 119 9.63 11.56 14.27
N THR A 120 8.55 12.26 13.92
CA THR A 120 8.61 13.45 13.05
C THR A 120 8.22 14.70 13.81
N ARG A 121 8.78 15.85 13.37
CA ARG A 121 8.54 17.17 13.97
C ARG A 121 7.16 17.71 13.56
N GLU A 122 6.62 18.61 14.41
CA GLU A 122 5.55 19.52 14.00
C GLU A 122 6.11 20.53 13.00
N GLU A 123 5.52 20.63 11.81
CA GLU A 123 5.93 21.60 10.79
C GLU A 123 4.96 22.78 10.76
N LYS A 124 5.55 23.98 10.49
CA LYS A 124 4.80 25.23 10.42
C LYS A 124 5.04 25.89 9.08
N ALA A 125 3.97 26.41 8.47
CA ALA A 125 4.08 27.36 7.37
C ALA A 125 4.18 28.77 7.92
N ALA A 126 5.02 29.59 7.29
CA ALA A 126 5.11 31.03 7.57
C ALA A 126 4.28 31.81 6.54
N TYR A 127 3.67 32.89 6.97
CA TYR A 127 2.89 33.78 6.08
C TYR A 127 2.81 35.21 6.59
N ILE A 128 2.47 36.11 5.67
CA ILE A 128 2.18 37.50 6.00
C ILE A 128 0.66 37.68 5.91
N ASP A 129 0.03 38.15 6.98
CA ASP A 129 -1.40 38.42 7.01
C ASP A 129 -1.77 39.68 6.18
N SER A 130 -3.06 39.94 6.06
CA SER A 130 -3.57 41.12 5.34
C SER A 130 -3.14 42.45 5.93
N LEU A 131 -2.67 42.48 7.19
CA LEU A 131 -2.17 43.66 7.89
C LEU A 131 -0.65 43.85 7.80
N GLY A 132 0.05 42.92 7.11
CA GLY A 132 1.51 42.96 6.97
C GLY A 132 2.27 42.32 8.14
N ASN A 133 1.62 41.60 9.05
CA ASN A 133 2.30 40.92 10.16
C ASN A 133 2.77 39.53 9.75
N GLU A 134 4.00 39.17 10.14
CA GLU A 134 4.51 37.80 10.00
C GLU A 134 3.85 36.87 11.04
N LYS A 135 3.33 35.74 10.56
CA LYS A 135 2.70 34.70 11.37
C LYS A 135 3.16 33.32 10.96
N THR A 136 2.97 32.36 11.84
CA THR A 136 3.19 30.94 11.54
C THR A 136 1.98 30.12 11.95
N GLN A 137 1.66 29.07 11.17
CA GLN A 137 0.59 28.12 11.48
C GLN A 137 1.13 26.69 11.41
N PRO A 138 0.88 25.84 12.43
CA PRO A 138 1.17 24.41 12.33
C PRO A 138 0.37 23.78 11.20
N ILE A 139 1.05 23.05 10.32
CA ILE A 139 0.47 22.42 9.13
C ILE A 139 0.75 20.89 9.03
N GLU A 140 1.60 20.35 9.87
CA GLU A 140 1.76 18.89 10.06
C GLU A 140 2.02 18.66 11.55
N PRO A 141 1.35 17.69 12.21
CA PRO A 141 1.52 17.44 13.63
C PRO A 141 2.85 16.74 13.94
N TYR A 142 3.37 16.92 15.14
CA TYR A 142 4.35 16.01 15.71
C TYR A 142 3.76 14.59 15.73
N SER A 143 4.48 13.59 15.22
CA SER A 143 3.95 12.24 15.17
C SER A 143 4.97 11.16 15.52
N ASN A 144 4.46 10.05 16.06
CA ASN A 144 5.19 8.80 16.21
C ASN A 144 4.61 7.75 15.26
N SER A 145 5.48 7.01 14.59
CA SER A 145 5.16 5.97 13.62
C SER A 145 5.85 4.67 14.02
N LEU A 146 5.08 3.67 14.45
CA LEU A 146 5.57 2.36 14.85
C LEU A 146 5.15 1.30 13.84
N VAL A 147 6.09 0.45 13.44
CA VAL A 147 5.87 -0.71 12.57
C VAL A 147 6.46 -1.95 13.23
N LEU A 148 5.66 -2.98 13.39
CA LEU A 148 6.08 -4.28 13.92
C LEU A 148 5.81 -5.38 12.91
N ARG A 149 6.75 -6.26 12.71
CA ARG A 149 6.65 -7.44 11.85
C ARG A 149 7.23 -8.66 12.56
N LEU A 150 6.43 -9.70 12.69
CA LEU A 150 6.91 -11.02 13.10
C LEU A 150 6.59 -12.01 11.99
N LYS A 151 7.54 -12.88 11.71
CA LYS A 151 7.38 -13.92 10.68
C LYS A 151 8.05 -15.20 11.14
N LYS A 152 7.38 -16.31 10.97
CA LYS A 152 7.89 -17.64 11.29
C LYS A 152 7.93 -18.48 10.03
N ASP A 153 9.12 -18.90 9.67
CA ASP A 153 9.41 -19.85 8.62
C ASP A 153 9.54 -21.26 9.23
N MET A 154 8.78 -22.20 8.72
CA MET A 154 8.69 -23.57 9.21
C MET A 154 8.76 -24.56 8.06
N LYS A 155 9.21 -25.80 8.38
CA LYS A 155 9.28 -26.91 7.42
C LYS A 155 10.08 -26.55 6.17
N ASP A 156 11.25 -25.92 6.36
CA ASP A 156 12.17 -25.51 5.29
C ASP A 156 11.49 -24.62 4.23
N GLY A 157 10.73 -23.63 4.68
CA GLY A 157 10.05 -22.66 3.81
C GLY A 157 8.71 -23.14 3.23
N LYS A 158 8.23 -24.32 3.63
CA LYS A 158 6.92 -24.82 3.17
C LYS A 158 5.75 -24.14 3.86
N VAL A 159 5.94 -23.64 5.07
CA VAL A 159 4.90 -22.93 5.83
C VAL A 159 5.52 -21.66 6.38
N ILE A 160 4.92 -20.53 6.02
CA ILE A 160 5.29 -19.22 6.55
C ILE A 160 4.05 -18.62 7.19
N LEU A 161 4.17 -18.18 8.43
CA LEU A 161 3.13 -17.43 9.13
C LEU A 161 3.70 -16.08 9.54
N GLY A 162 2.90 -15.05 9.44
CA GLY A 162 3.31 -13.72 9.80
C GLY A 162 2.24 -12.90 10.49
N SER A 163 2.66 -11.92 11.28
CA SER A 163 1.82 -10.87 11.83
C SER A 163 2.44 -9.51 11.57
N PHE A 164 1.61 -8.52 11.41
CA PHE A 164 2.01 -7.15 11.09
C PHE A 164 1.20 -6.15 11.89
N MET A 165 1.83 -5.06 12.30
CA MET A 165 1.17 -3.94 12.94
C MET A 165 1.80 -2.65 12.45
N THR A 166 0.98 -1.66 12.15
CA THR A 166 1.38 -0.26 12.06
C THR A 166 0.54 0.58 12.99
N HIS A 167 1.17 1.52 13.66
CA HIS A 167 0.48 2.50 14.50
C HIS A 167 1.10 3.88 14.27
N LYS A 168 0.26 4.87 13.96
CA LYS A 168 0.65 6.26 13.91
C LYS A 168 -0.17 7.03 14.93
N ALA A 169 0.51 7.78 15.79
CA ALA A 169 -0.09 8.68 16.75
C ALA A 169 0.35 10.12 16.47
N ASN A 170 -0.60 11.04 16.43
CA ASN A 170 -0.38 12.45 16.18
C ASN A 170 -0.66 13.28 17.43
N ASN A 171 0.19 14.25 17.73
CA ASN A 171 -0.05 15.26 18.76
C ASN A 171 -0.75 16.48 18.11
N LEU A 172 -2.04 16.58 18.36
CA LEU A 172 -2.88 17.64 17.81
C LEU A 172 -2.87 18.86 18.73
N SER A 173 -1.81 19.65 18.63
CA SER A 173 -1.50 20.77 19.54
C SER A 173 -2.43 21.99 19.37
N THR A 174 -3.16 22.09 18.27
CA THR A 174 -4.03 23.23 17.92
C THR A 174 -5.39 22.74 17.42
N ALA A 175 -6.42 23.59 17.51
CA ALA A 175 -7.75 23.31 16.97
C ALA A 175 -7.72 23.06 15.45
N TYR A 176 -6.81 23.70 14.72
CA TYR A 176 -6.62 23.45 13.29
C TYR A 176 -6.13 22.04 13.06
N LEU A 177 -5.08 21.59 13.76
CA LEU A 177 -4.57 20.23 13.62
C LEU A 177 -5.61 19.19 14.03
N ASP A 178 -6.38 19.42 15.09
CA ASP A 178 -7.43 18.52 15.54
C ASP A 178 -8.54 18.34 14.50
N SER A 179 -8.92 19.42 13.83
CA SER A 179 -9.95 19.38 12.77
C SER A 179 -9.45 18.97 11.39
N SER A 180 -8.14 18.77 11.19
CA SER A 180 -7.52 18.50 9.90
C SER A 180 -6.78 17.16 9.82
N PHE A 181 -6.42 16.59 10.98
CA PHE A 181 -5.60 15.37 11.04
C PHE A 181 -6.24 14.30 11.92
N LEU A 182 -5.96 13.05 11.61
CA LEU A 182 -6.30 11.93 12.48
C LEU A 182 -5.51 12.01 13.79
N LYS A 183 -6.14 11.64 14.90
CA LYS A 183 -5.47 11.49 16.18
C LYS A 183 -4.56 10.29 16.19
N ASP A 184 -5.07 9.15 15.73
CA ASP A 184 -4.30 7.92 15.59
C ASP A 184 -4.86 7.01 14.47
N ALA A 185 -4.00 6.12 14.00
CA ALA A 185 -4.32 5.09 13.03
C ALA A 185 -3.61 3.79 13.41
N LEU A 186 -4.36 2.72 13.56
CA LEU A 186 -3.87 1.37 13.87
C LEU A 186 -4.26 0.41 12.76
N VAL A 187 -3.28 -0.37 12.28
CA VAL A 187 -3.53 -1.49 11.38
C VAL A 187 -2.91 -2.75 11.97
N LEU A 188 -3.68 -3.81 12.02
CA LEU A 188 -3.23 -5.15 12.43
C LEU A 188 -3.44 -6.12 11.28
N GLY A 189 -2.47 -6.98 11.01
CA GLY A 189 -2.54 -7.95 9.94
C GLY A 189 -1.91 -9.28 10.30
N ALA A 190 -2.42 -10.34 9.69
CA ALA A 190 -1.82 -11.67 9.69
C ALA A 190 -1.74 -12.19 8.25
N ASP A 191 -0.66 -12.85 7.91
CA ASP A 191 -0.45 -13.45 6.59
C ASP A 191 0.12 -14.87 6.70
N PHE A 192 -0.12 -15.64 5.66
CA PHE A 192 0.40 -17.00 5.58
C PHE A 192 0.78 -17.38 4.14
N GLU A 193 1.70 -18.31 4.04
CA GLU A 193 2.03 -19.03 2.81
C GLU A 193 2.18 -20.51 3.14
N TYR A 194 1.54 -21.38 2.37
CA TYR A 194 1.60 -22.81 2.51
C TYR A 194 1.89 -23.49 1.16
N ALA A 195 3.05 -24.10 1.02
CA ALA A 195 3.34 -24.98 -0.11
C ALA A 195 2.57 -26.30 0.11
N LEU A 196 1.69 -26.63 -0.84
CA LEU A 196 0.89 -27.85 -0.78
C LEU A 196 1.79 -29.12 -0.86
N PRO A 197 1.24 -30.32 -0.62
CA PRO A 197 2.01 -31.56 -0.79
C PRO A 197 2.66 -31.69 -2.18
N ASP A 198 1.99 -31.27 -3.25
CA ASP A 198 2.63 -30.97 -4.52
C ASP A 198 3.25 -29.55 -4.42
N PRO A 199 4.58 -29.40 -4.29
CA PRO A 199 5.24 -28.13 -4.04
C PRO A 199 5.16 -27.15 -5.24
N SER A 200 4.57 -27.58 -6.35
CA SER A 200 4.25 -26.68 -7.47
C SER A 200 3.09 -25.73 -7.15
N TRP A 201 2.31 -26.03 -6.12
CA TRP A 201 1.17 -25.22 -5.71
C TRP A 201 1.41 -24.53 -4.36
N ILE A 202 1.06 -23.26 -4.29
CA ILE A 202 1.12 -22.44 -3.08
C ILE A 202 -0.27 -21.91 -2.79
N LEU A 203 -0.76 -22.14 -1.59
CA LEU A 203 -1.89 -21.43 -1.00
C LEU A 203 -1.35 -20.31 -0.11
N SER A 204 -1.81 -19.11 -0.31
CA SER A 204 -1.36 -17.94 0.45
C SER A 204 -2.50 -16.96 0.70
N GLY A 205 -2.33 -16.10 1.68
CA GLY A 205 -3.31 -15.05 1.94
C GLY A 205 -2.95 -14.18 3.11
N PHE A 206 -3.79 -13.17 3.31
CA PHE A 206 -3.72 -12.30 4.48
C PHE A 206 -5.12 -11.85 4.91
N ALA A 207 -5.20 -11.44 6.16
CA ALA A 207 -6.29 -10.64 6.69
C ALA A 207 -5.71 -9.46 7.47
N ALA A 208 -6.29 -8.29 7.33
CA ALA A 208 -5.89 -7.09 8.03
C ALA A 208 -7.12 -6.31 8.49
N SER A 209 -7.02 -5.68 9.67
CA SER A 209 -8.01 -4.73 10.17
C SER A 209 -7.38 -3.36 10.32
N SER A 210 -8.13 -2.31 10.04
CA SER A 210 -7.74 -0.92 10.26
C SER A 210 -8.71 -0.23 11.18
N SER A 211 -8.19 0.69 12.00
CA SER A 211 -8.96 1.59 12.85
C SER A 211 -8.29 2.95 12.83
N ILE A 212 -9.01 3.95 12.36
CA ILE A 212 -8.56 5.35 12.35
C ILE A 212 -9.49 6.17 13.23
N ARG A 213 -8.95 7.14 13.97
CA ARG A 213 -9.68 7.99 14.90
C ARG A 213 -9.28 9.45 14.76
N GLY A 214 -10.26 10.35 14.90
CA GLY A 214 -10.05 11.79 14.81
C GLY A 214 -11.34 12.56 15.04
N ASP A 215 -11.29 13.88 14.86
CA ASP A 215 -12.48 14.71 14.86
C ASP A 215 -13.47 14.28 13.75
N SER A 216 -14.75 14.51 13.99
CA SER A 216 -15.83 14.13 13.07
C SER A 216 -15.68 14.77 11.69
N LYS A 217 -15.10 15.98 11.59
CA LYS A 217 -14.81 16.64 10.30
C LYS A 217 -13.77 15.85 9.49
N VAL A 218 -12.69 15.39 10.15
CA VAL A 218 -11.64 14.58 9.50
C VAL A 218 -12.21 13.25 9.02
N ILE A 219 -12.98 12.56 9.86
CA ILE A 219 -13.61 11.30 9.48
C ILE A 219 -14.60 11.49 8.32
N THR A 220 -15.38 12.58 8.35
CA THR A 220 -16.30 12.93 7.26
C THR A 220 -15.53 13.20 5.95
N GLN A 221 -14.40 13.90 6.00
CA GLN A 221 -13.57 14.14 4.82
C GLN A 221 -13.01 12.84 4.24
N ILE A 222 -12.60 11.90 5.09
CA ILE A 222 -12.12 10.59 4.66
C ILE A 222 -13.24 9.80 3.98
N GLN A 223 -14.44 9.75 4.55
CA GLN A 223 -15.62 9.13 3.94
C GLN A 223 -15.92 9.71 2.55
N LYS A 224 -15.70 11.01 2.34
CA LYS A 224 -15.91 11.74 1.06
C LYS A 224 -14.71 11.68 0.12
N SER A 225 -13.57 11.16 0.57
CA SER A 225 -12.36 11.09 -0.25
C SER A 225 -12.51 10.13 -1.43
N SER A 226 -11.67 10.29 -2.45
CA SER A 226 -11.63 9.40 -3.62
C SER A 226 -11.33 7.94 -3.27
N SER A 227 -10.73 7.68 -2.10
CA SER A 227 -10.43 6.32 -1.65
C SER A 227 -11.65 5.59 -1.08
N HIS A 228 -12.63 6.31 -0.53
CA HIS A 228 -13.81 5.74 0.13
C HIS A 228 -15.09 6.05 -0.63
N TYR A 229 -15.34 7.32 -0.88
CA TYR A 229 -16.44 7.90 -1.62
C TYR A 229 -17.83 7.36 -1.25
N PHE A 230 -18.25 7.53 0.02
CA PHE A 230 -19.54 7.11 0.56
C PHE A 230 -20.74 7.94 0.02
N GLN A 231 -20.50 8.82 -0.93
CA GLN A 231 -21.53 9.70 -1.52
C GLN A 231 -22.18 9.12 -2.79
N ARG A 232 -21.97 7.84 -3.07
CA ARG A 232 -22.56 7.21 -4.27
C ARG A 232 -24.03 6.94 -4.03
N PRO A 233 -24.92 7.42 -4.92
CA PRO A 233 -26.35 7.22 -4.78
C PRO A 233 -26.81 5.76 -4.86
N GLU A 234 -25.97 4.90 -5.45
CA GLU A 234 -26.28 3.49 -5.69
C GLU A 234 -25.73 2.55 -4.60
N ASP A 235 -24.88 3.06 -3.70
CA ASP A 235 -24.30 2.26 -2.63
C ASP A 235 -25.20 2.34 -1.39
N ASP A 236 -25.35 1.21 -0.68
CA ASP A 236 -26.05 1.15 0.63
C ASP A 236 -25.26 1.82 1.78
N ILE A 237 -24.37 2.76 1.44
CA ILE A 237 -23.45 3.40 2.37
C ILE A 237 -23.58 4.91 2.25
N ASP A 238 -24.01 5.53 3.35
CA ASP A 238 -24.12 6.98 3.46
C ASP A 238 -22.97 7.58 4.29
N VAL A 239 -22.71 8.87 4.03
CA VAL A 239 -21.79 9.67 4.85
C VAL A 239 -22.42 9.94 6.20
N ASP A 240 -21.79 9.44 7.25
CA ASP A 240 -22.16 9.77 8.63
C ASP A 240 -21.19 10.80 9.20
N SER A 241 -21.65 12.04 9.32
CA SER A 241 -20.87 13.17 9.84
C SER A 241 -20.69 13.18 11.36
N SER A 242 -21.31 12.26 12.08
CA SER A 242 -21.18 12.13 13.54
C SER A 242 -20.03 11.21 13.96
N LEU A 243 -19.50 10.41 13.05
CA LEU A 243 -18.44 9.45 13.34
C LEU A 243 -17.13 10.14 13.70
N THR A 244 -16.49 9.64 14.75
CA THR A 244 -15.13 10.01 15.19
C THR A 244 -14.10 8.90 14.96
N SER A 245 -14.53 7.79 14.36
CA SER A 245 -13.67 6.68 13.97
C SER A 245 -14.21 5.99 12.72
N LEU A 246 -13.30 5.39 11.95
CA LEU A 246 -13.65 4.52 10.82
C LEU A 246 -12.87 3.21 10.97
N ASN A 247 -13.58 2.09 10.86
CA ASN A 247 -13.00 0.76 11.03
C ASN A 247 -13.31 -0.09 9.81
N GLY A 248 -12.35 -0.96 9.45
CA GLY A 248 -12.56 -1.83 8.32
C GLY A 248 -11.62 -3.02 8.28
N VAL A 249 -11.87 -3.89 7.31
CA VAL A 249 -11.11 -5.12 7.08
C VAL A 249 -10.73 -5.25 5.61
N GLY A 250 -9.52 -5.77 5.37
CA GLY A 250 -9.04 -6.17 4.06
C GLY A 250 -8.53 -7.60 4.12
N SER A 251 -8.77 -8.38 3.09
CA SER A 251 -8.26 -9.76 3.02
C SER A 251 -8.00 -10.20 1.58
N GLU A 252 -7.12 -11.17 1.44
CA GLU A 252 -6.82 -11.84 0.17
C GLU A 252 -6.54 -13.31 0.42
N ILE A 253 -6.99 -14.15 -0.50
CA ILE A 253 -6.61 -15.56 -0.60
C ILE A 253 -6.21 -15.84 -2.04
N SER A 254 -5.11 -16.57 -2.24
CA SER A 254 -4.56 -16.89 -3.55
C SER A 254 -4.10 -18.34 -3.60
N LEU A 255 -4.50 -19.05 -4.64
CA LEU A 255 -3.97 -20.35 -5.01
C LEU A 255 -3.14 -20.18 -6.28
N THR A 256 -1.85 -20.50 -6.22
CA THR A 256 -0.93 -20.27 -7.32
C THR A 256 -0.14 -21.53 -7.66
N LYS A 257 -0.11 -21.88 -8.93
CA LYS A 257 0.80 -22.86 -9.48
C LYS A 257 2.06 -22.18 -9.97
N ILE A 258 3.16 -22.31 -9.19
CA ILE A 258 4.42 -21.62 -9.44
C ILE A 258 5.42 -22.37 -10.33
N SER A 259 5.24 -23.69 -10.43
CA SER A 259 6.12 -24.57 -11.19
C SER A 259 5.33 -25.70 -11.83
N GLY A 260 5.96 -26.43 -12.73
CA GLY A 260 5.38 -27.46 -13.57
C GLY A 260 6.01 -27.36 -14.96
N LYS A 261 5.83 -28.36 -15.82
CA LYS A 261 6.54 -28.36 -17.13
C LYS A 261 6.33 -27.05 -17.88
N ASN A 262 5.09 -26.75 -18.23
CA ASN A 262 4.74 -25.66 -19.13
C ASN A 262 3.59 -24.82 -18.60
N LEU A 263 2.81 -25.32 -17.64
CA LEU A 263 1.59 -24.68 -17.19
C LEU A 263 1.75 -24.09 -15.79
N LYS A 264 1.53 -22.78 -15.67
CA LYS A 264 1.43 -22.01 -14.43
C LYS A 264 0.05 -21.35 -14.37
N GLY A 265 -0.34 -20.84 -13.21
CA GLY A 265 -1.58 -20.08 -13.11
C GLY A 265 -1.87 -19.64 -11.69
N SER A 266 -2.87 -18.81 -11.56
CA SER A 266 -3.31 -18.31 -10.24
C SER A 266 -4.81 -18.05 -10.22
N LEU A 267 -5.38 -18.20 -9.02
CA LEU A 267 -6.72 -17.75 -8.68
C LEU A 267 -6.62 -16.94 -7.40
N THR A 268 -7.00 -15.68 -7.44
CA THR A 268 -6.90 -14.77 -6.31
C THR A 268 -8.21 -14.06 -6.08
N PHE A 269 -8.71 -14.14 -4.85
CA PHE A 269 -9.84 -13.36 -4.37
C PHE A 269 -9.37 -12.35 -3.32
N ARG A 270 -9.75 -11.09 -3.49
CA ARG A 270 -9.44 -9.99 -2.58
C ARG A 270 -10.71 -9.24 -2.23
N GLN A 271 -10.78 -8.72 -1.01
CA GLN A 271 -11.82 -7.79 -0.60
C GLN A 271 -11.30 -6.72 0.36
N THR A 272 -11.91 -5.54 0.28
CA THR A 272 -11.71 -4.43 1.22
C THR A 272 -13.07 -3.85 1.58
N SER A 273 -13.36 -3.81 2.88
CA SER A 273 -14.62 -3.21 3.37
C SER A 273 -14.63 -1.69 3.17
N PRO A 274 -15.79 -1.05 3.20
CA PRO A 274 -15.90 0.41 2.99
C PRO A 274 -15.06 1.26 3.92
N GLY A 275 -15.03 0.91 5.21
CA GLY A 275 -14.27 1.65 6.22
C GLY A 275 -12.80 1.26 6.36
N TYR A 276 -12.27 0.39 5.48
CA TYR A 276 -10.86 0.00 5.54
C TYR A 276 -9.96 1.13 5.07
N ASP A 277 -9.09 1.63 5.95
CA ASP A 277 -8.10 2.67 5.63
C ASP A 277 -6.73 2.36 6.25
N ILE A 278 -5.71 2.35 5.43
CA ILE A 278 -4.31 2.12 5.83
C ILE A 278 -3.40 3.29 5.44
N ASN A 279 -3.93 4.38 4.90
CA ASN A 279 -3.15 5.42 4.22
C ASN A 279 -2.30 6.30 5.14
N GLU A 280 -2.42 6.20 6.47
CA GLU A 280 -1.52 6.93 7.38
C GLU A 280 -0.08 6.40 7.35
N LEU A 281 0.12 5.07 7.29
CA LEU A 281 1.45 4.45 7.14
C LEU A 281 1.52 3.44 5.99
N GLY A 282 0.42 3.08 5.38
CA GLY A 282 0.33 2.20 4.22
C GLY A 282 -0.02 2.95 2.92
N TYR A 283 -0.35 2.18 1.91
CA TYR A 283 -0.81 2.70 0.61
C TYR A 283 -1.95 1.86 0.08
N MET A 284 -3.10 2.49 -0.12
CA MET A 284 -4.25 1.93 -0.84
C MET A 284 -4.89 3.00 -1.73
N ARG A 285 -5.46 2.58 -2.84
CA ARG A 285 -6.15 3.48 -3.78
C ARG A 285 -7.66 3.56 -3.54
N SER A 286 -8.28 2.44 -3.16
CA SER A 286 -9.73 2.42 -2.91
C SER A 286 -10.11 1.32 -1.93
N ALA A 287 -11.11 1.60 -1.11
CA ALA A 287 -11.88 0.67 -0.30
C ALA A 287 -13.16 0.23 -1.03
N ASN A 288 -14.06 -0.45 -0.33
CA ASN A 288 -15.37 -0.87 -0.82
C ASN A 288 -15.30 -1.66 -2.12
N ASN A 289 -14.48 -2.73 -2.16
CA ASN A 289 -14.37 -3.56 -3.35
C ASN A 289 -14.12 -5.03 -3.02
N LYS A 290 -14.57 -5.89 -3.94
CA LYS A 290 -14.22 -7.30 -4.05
C LYS A 290 -13.69 -7.55 -5.45
N LYS A 291 -12.67 -8.37 -5.56
CA LYS A 291 -12.02 -8.66 -6.82
C LYS A 291 -11.64 -10.12 -6.92
N LEU A 292 -12.01 -10.77 -8.02
CA LEU A 292 -11.57 -12.10 -8.41
C LEU A 292 -10.69 -11.99 -9.64
N ASN A 293 -9.46 -12.45 -9.55
CA ASN A 293 -8.54 -12.55 -10.68
C ASN A 293 -8.18 -14.00 -10.92
N SER A 294 -8.13 -14.42 -12.19
CA SER A 294 -7.55 -15.69 -12.57
C SER A 294 -6.58 -15.51 -13.73
N SER A 295 -5.55 -16.34 -13.76
CA SER A 295 -4.62 -16.41 -14.87
C SER A 295 -4.15 -17.84 -15.13
N ILE A 296 -3.92 -18.15 -16.40
CA ILE A 296 -3.30 -19.38 -16.86
C ILE A 296 -2.23 -18.99 -17.85
N ASN A 297 -1.00 -19.48 -17.62
CA ASN A 297 0.16 -19.22 -18.46
C ASN A 297 0.70 -20.57 -18.95
N TYR A 298 0.82 -20.72 -20.25
CA TYR A 298 1.53 -21.83 -20.87
C TYR A 298 2.80 -21.32 -21.52
N GLU A 299 3.95 -21.84 -21.09
CA GLU A 299 5.26 -21.48 -21.62
C GLU A 299 6.04 -22.72 -22.02
N ASP A 300 6.51 -22.77 -23.26
CA ASP A 300 7.41 -23.84 -23.74
C ASP A 300 8.67 -23.21 -24.33
N PHE A 301 9.77 -23.35 -23.60
CA PHE A 301 11.09 -22.89 -23.98
C PHE A 301 11.94 -23.97 -24.66
N VAL A 302 11.39 -25.18 -24.82
CA VAL A 302 12.05 -26.27 -25.50
C VAL A 302 11.73 -26.19 -27.00
N PRO A 303 12.73 -26.00 -27.89
CA PRO A 303 12.49 -25.91 -29.33
C PRO A 303 11.75 -27.12 -29.87
N LYS A 304 10.69 -26.88 -30.63
CA LYS A 304 9.87 -27.87 -31.33
C LYS A 304 10.02 -27.68 -32.85
N LYS A 305 9.35 -28.54 -33.63
CA LYS A 305 9.43 -28.50 -35.10
C LYS A 305 9.12 -27.10 -35.68
N TYR A 306 8.18 -26.38 -35.13
CA TYR A 306 7.67 -25.12 -35.67
C TYR A 306 8.12 -23.87 -34.94
N TRP A 307 8.49 -23.96 -33.66
CA TRP A 307 8.88 -22.81 -32.82
C TRP A 307 10.07 -23.13 -31.93
N GLN A 308 10.82 -22.08 -31.57
CA GLN A 308 11.83 -22.14 -30.51
C GLN A 308 11.23 -21.93 -29.13
N VAL A 309 10.32 -20.95 -29.03
CA VAL A 309 9.65 -20.58 -27.79
C VAL A 309 8.21 -20.24 -28.10
N ILE A 310 7.30 -20.63 -27.23
CA ILE A 310 5.91 -20.18 -27.22
C ILE A 310 5.50 -19.80 -25.80
N SER A 311 4.81 -18.68 -25.68
CA SER A 311 4.17 -18.23 -24.45
C SER A 311 2.74 -17.83 -24.76
N LEU A 312 1.81 -18.38 -23.98
CA LEU A 312 0.37 -18.10 -24.05
C LEU A 312 -0.07 -17.69 -22.66
N ASN A 313 -0.74 -16.57 -22.55
CA ASN A 313 -1.36 -16.13 -21.30
C ASN A 313 -2.85 -15.89 -21.53
N PHE A 314 -3.64 -16.30 -20.55
CA PHE A 314 -5.06 -16.01 -20.48
C PHE A 314 -5.39 -15.58 -19.06
N GLY A 315 -6.04 -14.42 -18.94
CA GLY A 315 -6.44 -13.86 -17.66
C GLY A 315 -7.89 -13.39 -17.68
N THR A 316 -8.52 -13.43 -16.51
CA THR A 316 -9.83 -12.83 -16.29
C THR A 316 -9.83 -12.04 -14.98
N TRP A 317 -10.64 -11.01 -14.92
CA TRP A 317 -10.94 -10.30 -13.69
C TRP A 317 -12.43 -10.02 -13.59
N GLN A 318 -12.91 -9.99 -12.34
CA GLN A 318 -14.26 -9.57 -11.99
C GLN A 318 -14.19 -8.72 -10.74
N ASP A 319 -14.83 -7.56 -10.79
CA ASP A 319 -14.86 -6.58 -9.72
C ASP A 319 -16.31 -6.36 -9.28
N TRP A 320 -16.51 -6.31 -7.95
CA TRP A 320 -17.76 -5.95 -7.28
C TRP A 320 -17.45 -4.92 -6.21
N ASP A 321 -18.47 -4.23 -5.73
CA ASP A 321 -18.37 -3.57 -4.46
C ASP A 321 -18.43 -4.56 -3.27
N TYR A 322 -18.39 -4.06 -2.05
CA TYR A 322 -18.43 -4.92 -0.87
C TYR A 322 -19.80 -5.58 -0.66
N SER A 323 -20.88 -5.01 -1.20
CA SER A 323 -22.24 -5.56 -1.17
C SER A 323 -22.52 -6.59 -2.29
N TRP A 324 -21.51 -6.90 -3.14
CA TRP A 324 -21.58 -7.78 -4.30
C TRP A 324 -22.29 -7.17 -5.52
N ASP A 325 -22.49 -5.85 -5.56
CA ASP A 325 -22.97 -5.19 -6.77
C ASP A 325 -21.87 -5.20 -7.83
N TYR A 326 -22.26 -5.65 -9.00
CA TYR A 326 -21.34 -5.80 -10.12
C TYR A 326 -20.74 -4.45 -10.55
N ALA A 327 -19.43 -4.37 -10.61
CA ALA A 327 -18.72 -3.19 -11.06
C ALA A 327 -18.15 -3.33 -12.49
N SER A 328 -17.32 -4.34 -12.71
CA SER A 328 -16.72 -4.59 -14.01
C SER A 328 -16.16 -6.01 -14.12
N SER A 329 -15.95 -6.47 -15.33
CA SER A 329 -15.19 -7.69 -15.60
C SER A 329 -14.40 -7.56 -16.90
N GLY A 330 -13.52 -8.49 -17.16
CA GLY A 330 -12.85 -8.56 -18.42
C GLY A 330 -11.99 -9.79 -18.60
N ILE A 331 -11.51 -9.91 -19.82
CA ILE A 331 -10.58 -10.95 -20.23
C ILE A 331 -9.37 -10.30 -20.91
N ASN A 332 -8.22 -10.92 -20.75
CA ASN A 332 -7.04 -10.63 -21.54
C ASN A 332 -6.40 -11.95 -22.01
N SER A 333 -5.88 -11.94 -23.21
CA SER A 333 -5.10 -13.05 -23.74
C SER A 333 -3.95 -12.50 -24.54
N ASP A 334 -2.77 -13.00 -24.28
CA ASP A 334 -1.59 -12.68 -25.07
C ASP A 334 -0.89 -13.96 -25.52
N MET A 335 -0.38 -13.92 -26.73
CA MET A 335 0.42 -14.96 -27.33
C MET A 335 1.72 -14.36 -27.84
N TRP A 336 2.80 -15.06 -27.59
CA TRP A 336 4.11 -14.72 -28.14
C TRP A 336 4.81 -15.99 -28.62
N VAL A 337 5.23 -16.00 -29.88
CA VAL A 337 5.89 -17.14 -30.53
C VAL A 337 7.15 -16.68 -31.22
N ARG A 338 8.27 -17.34 -30.96
CA ARG A 338 9.53 -17.19 -31.70
C ARG A 338 9.79 -18.42 -32.55
N PHE A 339 10.03 -18.20 -33.83
CA PHE A 339 10.36 -19.24 -34.81
C PHE A 339 11.88 -19.47 -34.91
N HIS A 340 12.27 -20.56 -35.59
CA HIS A 340 13.69 -20.92 -35.79
C HIS A 340 14.49 -19.88 -36.58
N ASN A 341 13.85 -19.11 -37.44
CA ASN A 341 14.44 -18.02 -38.20
C ASN A 341 14.50 -16.69 -37.43
N TRP A 342 14.29 -16.73 -36.09
CA TRP A 342 14.30 -15.59 -35.19
C TRP A 342 13.16 -14.57 -35.39
N HIS A 343 12.23 -14.83 -36.28
CA HIS A 343 11.02 -14.03 -36.35
C HIS A 343 10.15 -14.28 -35.12
N THR A 344 9.53 -13.22 -34.64
CA THR A 344 8.61 -13.26 -33.52
C THR A 344 7.26 -12.74 -33.95
N ILE A 345 6.20 -13.43 -33.56
CA ILE A 345 4.82 -12.98 -33.70
C ILE A 345 4.28 -12.81 -32.27
N SER A 346 3.67 -11.67 -32.02
CA SER A 346 2.90 -11.41 -30.79
C SER A 346 1.48 -11.01 -31.17
N PHE A 347 0.54 -11.48 -30.36
CA PHE A 347 -0.86 -11.15 -30.47
C PHE A 347 -1.41 -10.90 -29.08
N GLU A 348 -2.13 -9.79 -28.92
CA GLU A 348 -2.78 -9.41 -27.67
C GLU A 348 -4.26 -9.11 -27.93
N LEU A 349 -5.12 -9.67 -27.10
CA LEU A 349 -6.55 -9.44 -27.10
C LEU A 349 -6.99 -9.09 -25.66
N GLY A 350 -7.62 -7.95 -25.50
CA GLY A 350 -8.23 -7.53 -24.25
C GLY A 350 -9.65 -7.03 -24.49
N ASN A 351 -10.56 -7.42 -23.62
CA ASN A 351 -11.93 -6.90 -23.62
C ASN A 351 -12.42 -6.68 -22.20
N SER A 352 -13.06 -5.54 -21.97
CA SER A 352 -13.74 -5.21 -20.72
C SER A 352 -15.24 -5.22 -20.97
N PHE A 353 -15.96 -5.94 -20.13
CA PHE A 353 -17.41 -6.07 -20.22
C PHE A 353 -18.04 -5.17 -19.18
N GLY A 354 -18.92 -4.29 -19.63
CA GLY A 354 -19.79 -3.46 -18.83
C GLY A 354 -19.10 -2.78 -17.66
N GLY A 355 -19.89 -2.11 -16.88
CA GLY A 355 -19.45 -1.69 -15.58
C GLY A 355 -19.15 -0.22 -15.45
N ILE A 356 -19.54 0.24 -14.31
CA ILE A 356 -19.23 1.55 -13.80
C ILE A 356 -17.84 1.48 -13.19
N ARG A 357 -16.92 2.31 -13.65
CA ARG A 357 -15.66 2.51 -12.94
C ARG A 357 -15.93 3.37 -11.71
N ARG A 358 -16.42 2.72 -10.64
CA ARG A 358 -16.86 3.38 -9.40
C ARG A 358 -15.82 4.32 -8.79
N ASN A 359 -14.54 4.10 -9.03
CA ASN A 359 -13.45 4.95 -8.58
C ASN A 359 -13.18 6.18 -9.47
N LEU A 360 -13.79 6.27 -10.63
CA LEU A 360 -13.64 7.40 -11.56
C LEU A 360 -14.92 8.23 -11.69
N THR A 361 -16.08 7.59 -11.60
CA THR A 361 -17.39 8.25 -11.67
C THR A 361 -17.81 8.66 -10.26
N ARG A 362 -17.68 9.92 -9.94
CA ARG A 362 -18.16 10.47 -8.68
C ARG A 362 -19.70 10.59 -8.71
N GLY A 363 -20.41 9.45 -8.60
CA GLY A 363 -21.84 9.45 -8.38
C GLY A 363 -22.68 9.56 -9.66
N GLY A 364 -22.38 8.77 -10.66
CA GLY A 364 -23.22 8.69 -11.84
C GLY A 364 -22.73 7.68 -12.84
#